data_2acee11f2ff76208373c137474795edf
#
_entry.id   2acee11f2ff76208373c137474795edf
#
_cell.length_a   1.000
_cell.length_b   1.000
_cell.length_c   1.000
_cell.angle_alpha   90.00
_cell.angle_beta   90.00
_cell.angle_gamma   90.00
#
_symmetry.space_group_name_H-M   'P 1'
#
loop_
_entity.id
_entity.type
_entity.pdbx_description
1 polymer ?
#
loop_
_entity_poly.entity_id
_entity_poly.type
_entity_poly.pdbx_seq_one_letter_code
_entity_poly.pdbx_strand_id
1 'polypeptide(L)'
;QWIVLYLIAKEFKLTDLKYAFDEILPKYLEYDLDLVEKIDSLNNVDFKELGNNLIINAKYFKLYEDLNQPETFNSLSEFVNWLKKNNYCFLPNGVVVDQNKGDAIISKVISDVMESRKKYKKIMLDYLEQGNIAMYNVYDTYQTAVKLINNAVYGVTANEKFRLFNIKISEGITTTGQLLIRSCTHVVNKYLNELANTKDKDFVITNDTDSIIFTLQNIVNHPTSTKDPEILKEISEYSRMCIDHVNTSIYSMCKNMFYKTNANKSNMFLSLKNEWLANSGIFIAKKCYAIHIVFKEGIPYEKLIPKGISLKKSSTPKALKPFLENVLNNILDFKSKEEIDKILIEECNKLKNVYKFKDIALPISVNDIESYKNLPIHIRGAKIWNSHFAQSDFDKINTGKVKYIYVKRWKDNLKLNMDGEYVISVPDQDKYWMYIEDKIEVDYDKMLDRLIIKPVSAFYSALNWELPNAVTSNNTGVFNIFMNTKPSLKIKLI
;
A
#
# COMPACT_ATOMS: atom_id res chain seq x y z
N GLN A 1 2.38 16.48 22.69
CA GLN A 1 1.28 15.50 22.62
C GLN A 1 1.83 14.07 22.65
N TRP A 2 2.75 13.70 21.76
CA TRP A 2 3.40 12.39 21.75
C TRP A 2 4.17 12.10 23.04
N ILE A 3 4.83 13.09 23.62
CA ILE A 3 5.51 12.98 24.92
C ILE A 3 4.53 12.60 26.03
N VAL A 4 3.34 13.20 26.05
CA VAL A 4 2.30 12.87 27.03
C VAL A 4 1.86 11.41 26.90
N LEU A 5 1.66 10.93 25.68
CA LEU A 5 1.31 9.54 25.41
C LEU A 5 2.45 8.58 25.81
N TYR A 6 3.70 8.94 25.53
CA TYR A 6 4.88 8.19 25.95
C TYR A 6 4.97 8.06 27.48
N LEU A 7 4.78 9.17 28.20
CA LEU A 7 4.79 9.19 29.66
C LEU A 7 3.64 8.35 30.23
N ILE A 8 2.44 8.44 29.65
CA ILE A 8 1.30 7.59 30.00
C ILE A 8 1.63 6.12 29.79
N ALA A 9 2.19 5.75 28.64
CA ALA A 9 2.56 4.38 28.33
C ALA A 9 3.61 3.83 29.33
N LYS A 10 4.55 4.66 29.74
CA LYS A 10 5.60 4.29 30.70
C LYS A 10 5.07 4.13 32.12
N GLU A 11 4.19 5.02 32.59
CA GLU A 11 3.55 4.96 33.91
C GLU A 11 2.73 3.67 34.07
N PHE A 12 2.04 3.22 33.01
CA PHE A 12 1.26 1.99 33.00
C PHE A 12 2.06 0.74 32.61
N LYS A 13 3.40 0.84 32.50
CA LYS A 13 4.29 -0.27 32.11
C LYS A 13 3.88 -0.95 30.79
N LEU A 14 3.36 -0.19 29.85
CA LEU A 14 3.01 -0.66 28.51
C LEU A 14 4.29 -0.81 27.68
N THR A 15 5.08 -1.84 27.99
CA THR A 15 6.42 -2.10 27.39
C THR A 15 6.36 -2.22 25.87
N ASP A 16 5.26 -2.72 25.34
CA ASP A 16 5.04 -2.90 23.89
C ASP A 16 4.90 -1.57 23.13
N LEU A 17 4.62 -0.49 23.85
CA LEU A 17 4.49 0.85 23.27
C LEU A 17 5.78 1.65 23.30
N LYS A 18 6.72 1.30 24.19
CA LYS A 18 7.99 2.01 24.30
C LYS A 18 8.70 2.07 22.95
N TYR A 19 8.80 0.94 22.25
CA TYR A 19 9.46 0.86 20.94
C TYR A 19 8.77 1.72 19.85
N ALA A 20 7.45 1.72 19.81
CA ALA A 20 6.73 2.57 18.86
C ALA A 20 7.03 4.06 19.09
N PHE A 21 7.24 4.47 20.33
CA PHE A 21 7.64 5.82 20.67
C PHE A 21 9.14 6.08 20.43
N ASP A 22 10.00 5.13 20.72
CA ASP A 22 11.44 5.23 20.45
C ASP A 22 11.73 5.37 18.94
N GLU A 23 10.91 4.78 18.07
CA GLU A 23 11.00 4.97 16.60
C GLU A 23 10.28 6.22 16.07
N ILE A 24 9.16 6.57 16.67
CA ILE A 24 8.29 7.64 16.17
C ILE A 24 8.77 9.00 16.67
N LEU A 25 9.11 9.08 17.93
CA LEU A 25 9.50 10.32 18.58
C LEU A 25 10.69 11.01 17.88
N PRO A 26 11.81 10.32 17.56
CA PRO A 26 12.93 10.95 16.88
C PRO A 26 12.56 11.57 15.52
N LYS A 27 11.70 10.92 14.75
CA LYS A 27 11.29 11.40 13.42
C LYS A 27 10.40 12.65 13.46
N TYR A 28 9.65 12.84 14.53
CA TYR A 28 8.87 14.07 14.74
C TYR A 28 9.71 15.18 15.40
N LEU A 29 10.82 14.83 16.02
CA LEU A 29 11.74 15.73 16.71
C LEU A 29 12.85 16.26 15.82
N GLU A 30 13.08 15.68 14.63
CA GLU A 30 13.98 16.22 13.59
C GLU A 30 13.65 17.67 13.22
N TYR A 31 12.47 18.17 13.57
CA TYR A 31 12.01 19.53 13.32
C TYR A 31 12.08 20.48 14.53
N ASP A 32 12.49 19.98 15.70
CA ASP A 32 12.56 20.78 16.94
C ASP A 32 13.76 20.38 17.80
N LEU A 33 14.93 20.97 17.49
CA LEU A 33 16.20 20.68 18.16
C LEU A 33 16.15 20.92 19.68
N ASP A 34 15.45 21.93 20.16
CA ASP A 34 15.28 22.22 21.59
C ASP A 34 14.54 21.09 22.33
N LEU A 35 13.66 20.40 21.63
CA LEU A 35 12.90 19.28 22.16
C LEU A 35 13.74 18.00 22.18
N VAL A 36 14.65 17.80 21.21
CA VAL A 36 15.60 16.68 21.16
C VAL A 36 16.56 16.71 22.34
N GLU A 37 17.16 17.88 22.63
CA GLU A 37 18.05 18.06 23.78
C GLU A 37 17.34 17.79 25.12
N LYS A 38 16.08 18.21 25.24
CA LYS A 38 15.25 17.91 26.42
C LYS A 38 14.95 16.42 26.56
N ILE A 39 14.77 15.67 25.47
CA ILE A 39 14.47 14.24 25.49
C ILE A 39 15.72 13.41 25.76
N ASP A 40 16.87 13.76 25.23
CA ASP A 40 18.14 13.12 25.57
C ASP A 40 18.48 13.29 27.06
N SER A 41 18.12 14.42 27.64
CA SER A 41 18.19 14.62 29.10
C SER A 41 17.20 13.74 29.88
N LEU A 42 16.09 13.31 29.27
CA LEU A 42 15.08 12.45 29.88
C LEU A 42 15.47 10.98 30.03
N ASN A 43 16.48 10.51 29.32
CA ASN A 43 16.96 9.13 29.45
C ASN A 43 17.62 8.85 30.81
N ASN A 44 17.96 9.89 31.57
CA ASN A 44 18.57 9.82 32.88
C ASN A 44 17.71 10.34 34.05
N VAL A 45 16.44 10.71 33.79
CA VAL A 45 15.57 11.34 34.80
C VAL A 45 14.54 10.33 35.32
N ASP A 46 14.21 10.43 36.60
CA ASP A 46 13.07 9.72 37.19
C ASP A 46 11.79 10.29 36.61
N PHE A 47 11.11 9.48 35.75
CA PHE A 47 9.93 9.89 35.02
C PHE A 47 8.73 10.22 35.91
N LYS A 48 8.74 9.72 37.14
CA LYS A 48 7.71 10.07 38.12
C LYS A 48 7.89 11.52 38.58
N GLU A 49 9.13 11.94 38.75
CA GLU A 49 9.49 13.31 39.08
C GLU A 49 9.21 14.26 37.91
N LEU A 50 9.54 13.85 36.67
CA LEU A 50 9.23 14.62 35.48
C LEU A 50 7.73 14.75 35.25
N GLY A 51 6.95 13.67 35.44
CA GLY A 51 5.49 13.69 35.33
C GLY A 51 4.84 14.63 36.34
N ASN A 52 5.46 14.81 37.50
CA ASN A 52 4.99 15.75 38.52
C ASN A 52 5.35 17.21 38.22
N ASN A 53 6.39 17.43 37.40
CA ASN A 53 6.89 18.78 37.07
C ASN A 53 6.48 19.25 35.66
N LEU A 54 5.85 18.38 34.86
CA LEU A 54 5.44 18.72 33.50
C LEU A 54 4.15 19.55 33.51
N ILE A 55 4.24 20.82 33.10
CA ILE A 55 3.08 21.67 32.87
C ILE A 55 2.48 21.32 31.52
N ILE A 56 1.29 20.76 31.53
CA ILE A 56 0.58 20.35 30.30
C ILE A 56 -0.47 21.40 29.96
N ASN A 57 -0.19 22.20 28.93
CA ASN A 57 -1.17 23.09 28.32
C ASN A 57 -1.98 22.29 27.29
N ALA A 58 -3.12 21.75 27.71
CA ALA A 58 -4.03 21.04 26.81
C ALA A 58 -5.07 22.00 26.26
N LYS A 59 -4.91 22.41 24.99
CA LYS A 59 -6.06 22.88 24.21
C LYS A 59 -6.87 21.64 23.82
N TYR A 60 -7.99 21.43 24.49
CA TYR A 60 -8.87 20.34 24.12
C TYR A 60 -10.00 20.82 23.23
N PHE A 61 -10.33 20.01 22.22
CA PHE A 61 -11.52 20.22 21.43
C PHE A 61 -12.59 19.24 21.94
N LYS A 62 -13.62 19.78 22.59
CA LYS A 62 -14.87 19.01 22.68
C LYS A 62 -15.43 18.89 21.27
N LEU A 63 -15.80 17.70 20.86
CA LEU A 63 -16.33 17.43 19.52
C LEU A 63 -17.59 18.25 19.20
N TYR A 64 -18.19 18.88 20.16
CA TYR A 64 -19.48 19.60 20.11
C TYR A 64 -19.45 21.01 20.67
N GLU A 65 -18.36 21.44 21.27
CA GLU A 65 -18.23 22.79 21.84
C GLU A 65 -16.79 23.26 21.69
N ASP A 66 -16.57 24.36 20.97
CA ASP A 66 -15.28 25.07 20.95
C ASP A 66 -15.05 25.69 22.33
N LEU A 67 -14.35 24.98 23.18
CA LEU A 67 -13.86 25.56 24.41
C LEU A 67 -12.57 26.30 24.12
N ASN A 68 -12.67 27.59 23.89
CA ASN A 68 -11.54 28.48 23.62
C ASN A 68 -10.61 28.71 24.82
N GLN A 69 -10.84 28.04 25.94
CA GLN A 69 -10.01 28.20 27.13
C GLN A 69 -9.12 26.96 27.32
N PRO A 70 -7.77 27.12 27.28
CA PRO A 70 -6.87 26.03 27.58
C PRO A 70 -6.95 25.69 29.06
N GLU A 71 -7.22 24.43 29.42
CA GLU A 71 -6.95 23.95 30.77
C GLU A 71 -5.45 23.67 30.92
N THR A 72 -4.89 24.12 32.00
CA THR A 72 -3.48 23.91 32.36
C THR A 72 -3.41 22.90 33.49
N PHE A 73 -2.60 21.88 33.28
CA PHE A 73 -2.35 20.83 34.27
C PHE A 73 -0.90 20.93 34.76
N ASN A 74 -0.70 20.88 36.07
CA ASN A 74 0.62 21.02 36.67
C ASN A 74 1.39 19.69 36.71
N SER A 75 0.71 18.58 36.41
CA SER A 75 1.34 17.26 36.33
C SER A 75 0.61 16.33 35.39
N LEU A 76 1.31 15.29 34.92
CA LEU A 76 0.71 14.22 34.12
C LEU A 76 -0.42 13.51 34.90
N SER A 77 -0.22 13.28 36.20
CA SER A 77 -1.23 12.65 37.06
C SER A 77 -2.50 13.46 37.16
N GLU A 78 -2.40 14.79 37.22
CA GLU A 78 -3.56 15.67 37.21
C GLU A 78 -4.32 15.57 35.89
N PHE A 79 -3.63 15.62 34.76
CA PHE A 79 -4.23 15.43 33.43
C PHE A 79 -4.92 14.09 33.30
N VAL A 80 -4.27 13.00 33.69
CA VAL A 80 -4.82 11.64 33.66
C VAL A 80 -6.07 11.52 34.52
N ASN A 81 -6.02 12.06 35.74
CA ASN A 81 -7.18 12.09 36.66
C ASN A 81 -8.34 12.89 36.07
N TRP A 82 -8.06 14.02 35.42
CA TRP A 82 -9.07 14.79 34.70
C TRP A 82 -9.73 14.01 33.57
N LEU A 83 -8.95 13.28 32.73
CA LEU A 83 -9.48 12.40 31.70
C LEU A 83 -10.42 11.33 32.29
N LYS A 84 -9.97 10.66 33.36
CA LYS A 84 -10.77 9.62 34.03
C LYS A 84 -12.01 10.15 34.66
N LYS A 85 -11.92 11.27 35.42
CA LYS A 85 -13.04 11.90 36.10
C LYS A 85 -14.14 12.34 35.13
N ASN A 86 -13.77 12.86 33.98
CA ASN A 86 -14.72 13.36 32.98
C ASN A 86 -15.12 12.26 31.95
N ASN A 87 -14.61 11.06 32.06
CA ASN A 87 -14.83 9.98 31.08
C ASN A 87 -14.44 10.40 29.67
N TYR A 88 -13.25 10.96 29.51
CA TYR A 88 -12.70 11.43 28.25
C TYR A 88 -11.74 10.42 27.64
N CYS A 89 -11.81 10.23 26.31
CA CYS A 89 -10.86 9.47 25.51
C CYS A 89 -9.84 10.43 24.89
N PHE A 90 -8.57 10.13 25.02
CA PHE A 90 -7.47 10.95 24.50
C PHE A 90 -6.86 10.33 23.27
N LEU A 91 -6.78 11.09 22.16
CA LEU A 91 -6.23 10.63 20.89
C LEU A 91 -4.79 11.11 20.67
N PRO A 92 -4.00 10.41 19.84
CA PRO A 92 -2.59 10.74 19.57
C PRO A 92 -2.34 12.15 19.02
N ASN A 93 -3.32 12.76 18.34
CA ASN A 93 -3.23 14.13 17.85
C ASN A 93 -3.61 15.19 18.91
N GLY A 94 -3.82 14.78 20.18
CA GLY A 94 -4.18 15.67 21.28
C GLY A 94 -5.68 16.01 21.39
N VAL A 95 -6.51 15.40 20.56
CA VAL A 95 -7.97 15.55 20.64
C VAL A 95 -8.50 14.75 21.82
N VAL A 96 -9.37 15.38 22.58
CA VAL A 96 -10.13 14.74 23.66
C VAL A 96 -11.56 14.50 23.19
N VAL A 97 -12.04 13.28 23.36
CA VAL A 97 -13.39 12.87 22.97
C VAL A 97 -14.21 12.60 24.22
N ASP A 98 -15.34 13.27 24.35
CA ASP A 98 -16.30 13.07 25.46
C ASP A 98 -17.10 11.77 25.22
N GLN A 99 -16.84 10.73 26.04
CA GLN A 99 -17.51 9.44 25.93
C GLN A 99 -18.93 9.44 26.51
N ASN A 100 -19.33 10.51 27.27
CA ASN A 100 -20.67 10.60 27.86
C ASN A 100 -21.72 11.00 26.82
N LYS A 101 -21.30 11.56 25.68
CA LYS A 101 -22.21 11.97 24.59
C LYS A 101 -22.74 10.80 23.75
N GLY A 102 -22.29 9.59 24.04
CA GLY A 102 -22.66 8.39 23.28
C GLY A 102 -22.03 8.30 21.89
N ASP A 103 -22.54 7.39 21.06
CA ASP A 103 -22.00 7.16 19.73
C ASP A 103 -22.40 8.25 18.75
N ALA A 104 -21.41 8.80 18.03
CA ALA A 104 -21.66 9.75 16.97
C ALA A 104 -22.44 9.12 15.80
N ILE A 105 -23.24 9.92 15.08
CA ILE A 105 -24.00 9.46 13.90
C ILE A 105 -23.12 8.74 12.90
N ILE A 106 -21.92 9.29 12.62
CA ILE A 106 -20.95 8.67 11.70
C ILE A 106 -20.56 7.27 12.20
N SER A 107 -20.31 7.10 13.49
CA SER A 107 -19.93 5.79 14.07
C SER A 107 -21.05 4.77 13.91
N LYS A 108 -22.31 5.16 14.09
CA LYS A 108 -23.47 4.28 13.89
C LYS A 108 -23.58 3.84 12.42
N VAL A 109 -23.52 4.81 11.48
CA VAL A 109 -23.56 4.51 10.05
C VAL A 109 -22.43 3.55 9.65
N ILE A 110 -21.22 3.79 10.13
CA ILE A 110 -20.07 2.89 9.86
C ILE A 110 -20.34 1.50 10.42
N SER A 111 -20.88 1.38 11.64
CA SER A 111 -21.22 0.09 12.25
C SER A 111 -22.20 -0.71 11.38
N ASP A 112 -23.29 -0.08 10.95
CA ASP A 112 -24.31 -0.73 10.11
C ASP A 112 -23.74 -1.18 8.75
N VAL A 113 -22.90 -0.35 8.14
CA VAL A 113 -22.22 -0.65 6.90
C VAL A 113 -21.21 -1.80 7.10
N MET A 114 -20.48 -1.83 8.21
CA MET A 114 -19.55 -2.93 8.54
C MET A 114 -20.28 -4.26 8.80
N GLU A 115 -21.45 -4.23 9.45
CA GLU A 115 -22.27 -5.43 9.64
C GLU A 115 -22.77 -5.98 8.31
N SER A 116 -23.24 -5.11 7.43
CA SER A 116 -23.65 -5.49 6.08
C SER A 116 -22.50 -6.14 5.32
N ARG A 117 -21.29 -5.58 5.44
CA ARG A 117 -20.08 -6.15 4.82
C ARG A 117 -19.75 -7.53 5.38
N LYS A 118 -19.82 -7.72 6.72
CA LYS A 118 -19.59 -9.03 7.34
C LYS A 118 -20.56 -10.09 6.80
N LYS A 119 -21.84 -9.72 6.63
CA LYS A 119 -22.86 -10.59 6.05
C LYS A 119 -22.54 -11.00 4.62
N TYR A 120 -22.24 -10.04 3.73
CA TYR A 120 -21.87 -10.33 2.35
C TYR A 120 -20.59 -11.16 2.25
N LYS A 121 -19.61 -10.87 3.10
CA LYS A 121 -18.34 -11.62 3.13
C LYS A 121 -18.54 -13.06 3.57
N LYS A 122 -19.41 -13.32 4.53
CA LYS A 122 -19.76 -14.70 4.94
C LYS A 122 -20.39 -15.46 3.78
N ILE A 123 -21.41 -14.90 3.13
CA ILE A 123 -22.08 -15.54 1.98
C ILE A 123 -21.08 -15.78 0.83
N MET A 124 -20.18 -14.84 0.58
CA MET A 124 -19.10 -14.99 -0.42
C MET A 124 -18.23 -16.22 -0.13
N LEU A 125 -17.81 -16.39 1.13
CA LEU A 125 -16.96 -17.52 1.55
C LEU A 125 -17.72 -18.85 1.46
N ASP A 126 -18.99 -18.88 1.87
CA ASP A 126 -19.84 -20.07 1.75
C ASP A 126 -19.95 -20.55 0.28
N TYR A 127 -20.05 -19.60 -0.69
CA TYR A 127 -20.03 -19.95 -2.11
C TYR A 127 -18.65 -20.39 -2.62
N LEU A 128 -17.57 -19.85 -2.05
CA LEU A 128 -16.23 -20.31 -2.38
C LEU A 128 -16.00 -21.76 -1.96
N GLU A 129 -16.43 -22.13 -0.73
CA GLU A 129 -16.37 -23.51 -0.23
C GLU A 129 -17.17 -24.48 -1.09
N GLN A 130 -18.31 -24.03 -1.62
CA GLN A 130 -19.14 -24.79 -2.54
C GLN A 130 -18.59 -24.88 -3.96
N GLY A 131 -17.47 -24.21 -4.27
CA GLY A 131 -16.90 -24.10 -5.62
C GLY A 131 -17.74 -23.26 -6.58
N ASN A 132 -18.74 -22.52 -6.11
CA ASN A 132 -19.59 -21.66 -6.93
C ASN A 132 -18.94 -20.30 -7.18
N ILE A 133 -18.00 -20.27 -8.13
CA ILE A 133 -17.21 -19.07 -8.45
C ILE A 133 -18.07 -17.92 -8.99
N ALA A 134 -19.17 -18.21 -9.69
CA ALA A 134 -20.05 -17.15 -10.21
C ALA A 134 -20.69 -16.35 -9.05
N MET A 135 -21.30 -17.03 -8.08
CA MET A 135 -21.90 -16.39 -6.91
C MET A 135 -20.85 -15.79 -5.97
N TYR A 136 -19.69 -16.43 -5.82
CA TYR A 136 -18.55 -15.84 -5.13
C TYR A 136 -18.20 -14.45 -5.69
N ASN A 137 -18.06 -14.30 -7.00
CA ASN A 137 -17.73 -13.02 -7.65
C ASN A 137 -18.82 -11.96 -7.45
N VAL A 138 -20.09 -12.34 -7.43
CA VAL A 138 -21.22 -11.43 -7.14
C VAL A 138 -21.08 -10.85 -5.72
N TYR A 139 -20.93 -11.71 -4.72
CA TYR A 139 -20.83 -11.28 -3.32
C TYR A 139 -19.48 -10.61 -2.99
N ASP A 140 -18.40 -10.97 -3.70
CA ASP A 140 -17.14 -10.22 -3.64
C ASP A 140 -17.31 -8.78 -4.16
N THR A 141 -18.11 -8.60 -5.20
CA THR A 141 -18.47 -7.26 -5.70
C THR A 141 -19.27 -6.48 -4.66
N TYR A 142 -20.29 -7.08 -4.03
CA TYR A 142 -21.08 -6.41 -3.00
C TYR A 142 -20.25 -6.01 -1.78
N GLN A 143 -19.45 -6.94 -1.20
CA GLN A 143 -18.61 -6.62 -0.07
C GLN A 143 -17.54 -5.57 -0.41
N THR A 144 -17.06 -5.54 -1.65
CA THR A 144 -16.11 -4.53 -2.13
C THR A 144 -16.77 -3.17 -2.27
N ALA A 145 -18.00 -3.08 -2.80
CA ALA A 145 -18.76 -1.82 -2.87
C ALA A 145 -18.97 -1.22 -1.47
N VAL A 146 -19.37 -2.05 -0.51
CA VAL A 146 -19.54 -1.64 0.89
C VAL A 146 -18.22 -1.20 1.53
N LYS A 147 -17.09 -1.88 1.21
CA LYS A 147 -15.74 -1.44 1.63
C LYS A 147 -15.39 -0.05 1.10
N LEU A 148 -15.74 0.25 -0.14
CA LEU A 148 -15.50 1.57 -0.73
C LEU A 148 -16.29 2.67 -0.01
N ILE A 149 -17.54 2.41 0.37
CA ILE A 149 -18.36 3.33 1.15
C ILE A 149 -17.67 3.62 2.50
N ASN A 150 -17.24 2.60 3.25
CA ASN A 150 -16.53 2.77 4.51
C ASN A 150 -15.27 3.64 4.37
N ASN A 151 -14.47 3.36 3.35
CA ASN A 151 -13.25 4.13 3.11
C ASN A 151 -13.54 5.58 2.70
N ALA A 152 -14.66 5.83 1.99
CA ALA A 152 -15.07 7.16 1.59
C ALA A 152 -15.50 8.02 2.79
N VAL A 153 -16.11 7.43 3.81
CA VAL A 153 -16.56 8.17 5.03
C VAL A 153 -15.38 8.87 5.72
N TYR A 154 -14.22 8.20 5.84
CA TYR A 154 -13.03 8.86 6.35
C TYR A 154 -12.64 10.07 5.47
N GLY A 155 -12.61 9.90 4.15
CA GLY A 155 -12.22 10.95 3.21
C GLY A 155 -13.15 12.18 3.26
N VAL A 156 -14.45 11.97 3.44
CA VAL A 156 -15.40 13.11 3.50
C VAL A 156 -15.27 13.92 4.79
N THR A 157 -14.82 13.34 5.92
CA THR A 157 -14.57 14.10 7.14
C THR A 157 -13.42 15.11 6.99
N ALA A 158 -12.54 14.93 6.02
CA ALA A 158 -11.46 15.85 5.64
C ALA A 158 -11.87 16.84 4.53
N ASN A 159 -13.08 16.74 3.98
CA ASN A 159 -13.54 17.60 2.89
C ASN A 159 -14.30 18.81 3.45
N GLU A 160 -13.80 20.02 3.20
CA GLU A 160 -14.37 21.29 3.68
C GLU A 160 -15.84 21.50 3.23
N LYS A 161 -16.26 20.90 2.13
CA LYS A 161 -17.64 20.98 1.64
C LYS A 161 -18.61 20.02 2.32
N PHE A 162 -18.09 19.12 3.16
CA PHE A 162 -18.92 18.14 3.86
C PHE A 162 -19.52 18.77 5.13
N ARG A 163 -20.82 18.54 5.37
CA ARG A 163 -21.55 19.14 6.50
C ARG A 163 -20.91 18.83 7.87
N LEU A 164 -20.29 17.65 8.01
CA LEU A 164 -19.63 17.21 9.25
C LEU A 164 -18.09 17.27 9.11
N PHE A 165 -17.60 18.21 8.30
CA PHE A 165 -16.17 18.45 8.15
C PHE A 165 -15.52 18.78 9.49
N ASN A 166 -14.48 18.05 9.83
CA ASN A 166 -13.61 18.38 10.95
C ASN A 166 -12.23 17.76 10.73
N ILE A 167 -11.27 18.59 10.39
CA ILE A 167 -9.90 18.14 10.07
C ILE A 167 -9.23 17.45 11.28
N LYS A 168 -9.56 17.85 12.52
CA LYS A 168 -8.98 17.25 13.72
C LYS A 168 -9.46 15.83 13.96
N ILE A 169 -10.71 15.52 13.56
CA ILE A 169 -11.21 14.13 13.57
C ILE A 169 -10.42 13.29 12.56
N SER A 170 -10.28 13.78 11.33
CA SER A 170 -9.54 13.07 10.28
C SER A 170 -8.08 12.84 10.65
N GLU A 171 -7.42 13.83 11.23
CA GLU A 171 -6.07 13.74 11.76
C GLU A 171 -5.99 12.71 12.91
N GLY A 172 -6.96 12.73 13.84
CA GLY A 172 -7.06 11.77 14.93
C GLY A 172 -7.21 10.33 14.47
N ILE A 173 -8.01 10.09 13.42
CA ILE A 173 -8.17 8.75 12.82
C ILE A 173 -6.84 8.26 12.26
N THR A 174 -6.14 9.08 11.47
CA THR A 174 -4.88 8.67 10.84
C THR A 174 -3.74 8.50 11.83
N THR A 175 -3.59 9.40 12.79
CA THR A 175 -2.53 9.31 13.82
C THR A 175 -2.75 8.11 14.74
N THR A 176 -4.02 7.83 15.11
CA THR A 176 -4.35 6.61 15.87
C THR A 176 -4.03 5.35 15.06
N GLY A 177 -4.40 5.30 13.78
CA GLY A 177 -4.07 4.18 12.91
C GLY A 177 -2.56 3.95 12.77
N GLN A 178 -1.78 5.01 12.60
CA GLN A 178 -0.31 4.94 12.54
C GLN A 178 0.29 4.38 13.84
N LEU A 179 -0.18 4.85 14.98
CA LEU A 179 0.30 4.36 16.27
C LEU A 179 -0.03 2.87 16.45
N LEU A 180 -1.27 2.48 16.16
CA LEU A 180 -1.72 1.10 16.30
C LEU A 180 -0.93 0.16 15.40
N ILE A 181 -0.77 0.46 14.11
CA ILE A 181 -0.09 -0.46 13.18
C ILE A 181 1.39 -0.63 13.52
N ARG A 182 2.07 0.43 13.98
CA ARG A 182 3.47 0.36 14.43
C ARG A 182 3.61 -0.47 15.70
N SER A 183 2.72 -0.27 16.67
CA SER A 183 2.69 -1.09 17.88
C SER A 183 2.41 -2.57 17.59
N CYS A 184 1.48 -2.84 16.68
CA CYS A 184 1.23 -4.21 16.22
C CYS A 184 2.47 -4.83 15.55
N THR A 185 3.21 -4.08 14.74
CA THR A 185 4.48 -4.53 14.13
C THR A 185 5.49 -4.93 15.20
N HIS A 186 5.64 -4.11 16.24
CA HIS A 186 6.54 -4.43 17.36
C HIS A 186 6.08 -5.69 18.12
N VAL A 187 4.79 -5.80 18.43
CA VAL A 187 4.22 -6.95 19.13
C VAL A 187 4.43 -8.24 18.35
N VAL A 188 4.22 -8.21 17.01
CA VAL A 188 4.50 -9.36 16.14
C VAL A 188 5.96 -9.76 16.22
N ASN A 189 6.88 -8.82 16.02
CA ASN A 189 8.31 -9.11 16.05
C ASN A 189 8.76 -9.65 17.42
N LYS A 190 8.30 -9.06 18.52
CA LYS A 190 8.61 -9.53 19.86
C LYS A 190 8.13 -10.97 20.08
N TYR A 191 6.87 -11.23 19.80
CA TYR A 191 6.27 -12.56 19.98
C TYR A 191 6.96 -13.64 19.14
N LEU A 192 7.25 -13.32 17.86
CA LEU A 192 7.90 -14.27 16.96
C LEU A 192 9.40 -14.48 17.32
N ASN A 193 10.08 -13.47 17.87
CA ASN A 193 11.43 -13.65 18.43
C ASN A 193 11.43 -14.56 19.65
N GLU A 194 10.43 -14.45 20.53
CA GLU A 194 10.26 -15.35 21.68
C GLU A 194 10.04 -16.79 21.20
N LEU A 195 9.13 -17.01 20.22
CA LEU A 195 8.87 -18.34 19.66
C LEU A 195 10.08 -18.95 18.94
N ALA A 196 10.82 -18.15 18.19
CA ALA A 196 11.99 -18.60 17.42
C ALA A 196 13.26 -18.68 18.27
N ASN A 197 13.21 -18.31 19.55
CA ASN A 197 14.37 -18.16 20.43
C ASN A 197 15.49 -17.29 19.78
N THR A 198 15.08 -16.17 19.16
CA THR A 198 15.95 -15.19 18.52
C THR A 198 15.85 -13.84 19.24
N LYS A 199 16.81 -12.94 18.99
CA LYS A 199 16.80 -11.56 19.48
C LYS A 199 16.82 -10.63 18.27
N ASP A 200 16.01 -9.59 18.30
CA ASP A 200 16.02 -8.48 17.34
C ASP A 200 15.90 -8.90 15.85
N LYS A 201 15.35 -10.08 15.58
CA LYS A 201 15.06 -10.52 14.22
C LYS A 201 13.79 -9.84 13.73
N ASP A 202 13.86 -9.27 12.53
CA ASP A 202 12.71 -8.68 11.90
C ASP A 202 11.91 -9.74 11.13
N PHE A 203 10.77 -10.14 11.66
CA PHE A 203 9.82 -11.05 11.04
C PHE A 203 8.77 -10.30 10.21
N VAL A 204 8.54 -9.01 10.49
CA VAL A 204 7.60 -8.20 9.73
C VAL A 204 8.26 -7.69 8.47
N ILE A 205 7.73 -8.11 7.32
CA ILE A 205 8.25 -7.76 6.00
C ILE A 205 7.78 -6.37 5.59
N THR A 206 6.49 -6.09 5.80
CA THR A 206 5.88 -4.80 5.49
C THR A 206 4.59 -4.60 6.26
N ASN A 207 4.26 -3.34 6.48
CA ASN A 207 2.94 -2.92 6.91
C ASN A 207 2.36 -1.89 5.93
N ASP A 208 1.05 -1.88 5.77
CA ASP A 208 0.36 -0.90 4.93
C ASP A 208 -0.99 -0.53 5.53
N THR A 209 -1.07 0.68 6.07
CA THR A 209 -2.29 1.32 6.60
C THR A 209 -2.94 0.52 7.74
N ASP A 210 -3.53 -0.63 7.45
CA ASP A 210 -4.33 -1.49 8.34
C ASP A 210 -3.94 -2.97 8.26
N SER A 211 -2.82 -3.29 7.65
CA SER A 211 -2.35 -4.66 7.46
C SER A 211 -0.87 -4.84 7.75
N ILE A 212 -0.50 -6.04 8.19
CA ILE A 212 0.87 -6.46 8.45
C ILE A 212 1.12 -7.75 7.68
N ILE A 213 2.23 -7.81 6.96
CA ILE A 213 2.73 -9.03 6.35
C ILE A 213 3.98 -9.43 7.11
N PHE A 214 3.98 -10.63 7.65
CA PHE A 214 5.11 -11.19 8.39
C PHE A 214 5.42 -12.60 7.92
N THR A 215 6.65 -13.05 8.14
CA THR A 215 7.12 -14.39 7.79
C THR A 215 7.16 -15.28 9.01
N LEU A 216 6.77 -16.54 8.84
CA LEU A 216 6.96 -17.62 9.81
C LEU A 216 8.15 -18.52 9.45
N GLN A 217 8.92 -18.16 8.42
CA GLN A 217 10.16 -18.84 8.08
C GLN A 217 11.11 -18.85 9.29
N ASN A 218 11.69 -19.99 9.60
CA ASN A 218 12.51 -20.31 10.80
C ASN A 218 11.72 -20.50 12.12
N ILE A 219 10.39 -20.39 12.10
CA ILE A 219 9.53 -20.86 13.21
C ILE A 219 8.98 -22.23 12.83
N VAL A 220 8.48 -22.32 11.59
CA VAL A 220 8.03 -23.57 10.99
C VAL A 220 9.17 -24.13 10.15
N ASN A 221 9.64 -25.33 10.51
CA ASN A 221 10.82 -25.97 9.91
C ASN A 221 10.44 -26.75 8.64
N HIS A 222 9.91 -26.06 7.64
CA HIS A 222 9.45 -26.68 6.41
C HIS A 222 10.04 -26.02 5.16
N PRO A 223 10.10 -26.77 4.02
CA PRO A 223 10.61 -26.21 2.77
C PRO A 223 9.81 -24.97 2.34
N THR A 224 10.50 -24.03 1.73
CA THR A 224 9.87 -22.90 1.05
C THR A 224 8.90 -23.39 -0.03
N SER A 225 7.83 -22.63 -0.28
CA SER A 225 6.78 -22.92 -1.27
C SER A 225 5.97 -24.21 -1.05
N THR A 226 5.83 -24.66 0.20
CA THR A 226 5.01 -25.84 0.47
C THR A 226 3.55 -25.63 0.08
N LYS A 227 2.94 -26.70 -0.44
CA LYS A 227 1.50 -26.81 -0.68
C LYS A 227 0.89 -27.95 0.18
N ASP A 228 1.67 -28.53 1.09
CA ASP A 228 1.21 -29.59 1.97
C ASP A 228 0.14 -29.07 2.93
N PRO A 229 -1.08 -29.64 2.93
CA PRO A 229 -2.19 -29.14 3.74
C PRO A 229 -1.92 -29.21 5.26
N GLU A 230 -1.18 -30.20 5.75
CA GLU A 230 -0.84 -30.32 7.17
C GLU A 230 0.11 -29.22 7.62
N ILE A 231 1.14 -28.98 6.83
CA ILE A 231 2.09 -27.89 7.06
C ILE A 231 1.38 -26.52 7.02
N LEU A 232 0.53 -26.31 6.02
CA LEU A 232 -0.24 -25.07 5.89
C LEU A 232 -1.20 -24.87 7.06
N LYS A 233 -1.75 -25.94 7.62
CA LYS A 233 -2.57 -25.90 8.83
C LYS A 233 -1.74 -25.48 10.04
N GLU A 234 -0.55 -26.05 10.23
CA GLU A 234 0.38 -25.67 11.29
C GLU A 234 0.76 -24.18 11.20
N ILE A 235 1.12 -23.71 10.01
CA ILE A 235 1.43 -22.29 9.75
C ILE A 235 0.23 -21.39 10.09
N SER A 236 -0.97 -21.82 9.74
CA SER A 236 -2.21 -21.10 10.06
C SER A 236 -2.43 -21.00 11.58
N GLU A 237 -2.10 -22.03 12.35
CA GLU A 237 -2.18 -22.00 13.81
C GLU A 237 -1.19 -21.02 14.44
N TYR A 238 0.08 -21.05 14.04
CA TYR A 238 1.07 -20.04 14.49
C TYR A 238 0.62 -18.61 14.15
N SER A 239 0.11 -18.40 12.93
CA SER A 239 -0.43 -17.11 12.53
C SER A 239 -1.61 -16.68 13.42
N ARG A 240 -2.53 -17.58 13.75
CA ARG A 240 -3.66 -17.31 14.64
C ARG A 240 -3.20 -16.95 16.05
N MET A 241 -2.25 -17.69 16.61
CA MET A 241 -1.68 -17.39 17.94
C MET A 241 -1.06 -16.01 17.98
N CYS A 242 -0.29 -15.64 16.94
CA CYS A 242 0.30 -14.32 16.81
C CYS A 242 -0.79 -13.22 16.75
N ILE A 243 -1.84 -13.41 15.97
CA ILE A 243 -2.94 -12.46 15.83
C ILE A 243 -3.72 -12.29 17.13
N ASP A 244 -3.96 -13.35 17.88
CA ASP A 244 -4.63 -13.31 19.18
C ASP A 244 -3.80 -12.51 20.19
N HIS A 245 -2.48 -12.66 20.15
CA HIS A 245 -1.56 -11.88 20.99
C HIS A 245 -1.61 -10.39 20.61
N VAL A 246 -1.56 -10.07 19.33
CA VAL A 246 -1.67 -8.69 18.83
C VAL A 246 -3.02 -8.06 19.19
N ASN A 247 -4.13 -8.77 19.03
CA ASN A 247 -5.46 -8.26 19.38
C ASN A 247 -5.59 -7.99 20.89
N THR A 248 -4.95 -8.80 21.73
CA THR A 248 -4.88 -8.55 23.16
C THR A 248 -4.13 -7.26 23.47
N SER A 249 -3.04 -6.99 22.76
CA SER A 249 -2.29 -5.74 22.86
C SER A 249 -3.12 -4.53 22.40
N ILE A 250 -3.80 -4.62 21.25
CA ILE A 250 -4.71 -3.56 20.76
C ILE A 250 -5.78 -3.24 21.82
N TYR A 251 -6.39 -4.26 22.40
CA TYR A 251 -7.39 -4.06 23.45
C TYR A 251 -6.81 -3.32 24.65
N SER A 252 -5.63 -3.74 25.12
CA SER A 252 -4.94 -3.10 26.24
C SER A 252 -4.62 -1.63 25.95
N MET A 253 -4.17 -1.32 24.72
CA MET A 253 -3.91 0.06 24.30
C MET A 253 -5.19 0.90 24.31
N CYS A 254 -6.28 0.42 23.75
CA CYS A 254 -7.55 1.15 23.72
C CYS A 254 -8.07 1.43 25.13
N LYS A 255 -7.99 0.44 26.02
CA LYS A 255 -8.50 0.56 27.39
C LYS A 255 -7.63 1.44 28.28
N ASN A 256 -6.31 1.20 28.25
CA ASN A 256 -5.40 1.76 29.23
C ASN A 256 -4.73 3.06 28.77
N MET A 257 -4.44 3.19 27.45
CA MET A 257 -3.75 4.33 26.89
C MET A 257 -4.72 5.42 26.47
N PHE A 258 -5.78 5.05 25.74
CA PHE A 258 -6.77 6.02 25.27
C PHE A 258 -7.92 6.25 26.25
N TYR A 259 -7.95 5.55 27.38
CA TYR A 259 -9.05 5.59 28.37
C TYR A 259 -10.42 5.33 27.76
N LYS A 260 -10.50 4.44 26.79
CA LYS A 260 -11.76 4.01 26.17
C LYS A 260 -12.53 3.11 27.16
N THR A 261 -13.43 3.70 27.97
CA THR A 261 -14.10 3.02 29.07
C THR A 261 -15.07 1.92 28.63
N ASN A 262 -15.71 2.10 27.48
CA ASN A 262 -16.59 1.09 26.88
C ASN A 262 -15.84 0.12 25.93
N ALA A 263 -14.51 0.08 25.96
CA ALA A 263 -13.75 -0.95 25.28
C ALA A 263 -14.06 -2.32 25.90
N ASN A 264 -14.62 -3.23 25.10
CA ASN A 264 -14.93 -4.59 25.48
C ASN A 264 -14.20 -5.53 24.49
N LYS A 265 -13.48 -6.54 25.01
CA LYS A 265 -12.72 -7.48 24.21
C LYS A 265 -13.59 -8.23 23.16
N SER A 266 -14.84 -8.50 23.49
CA SER A 266 -15.81 -9.17 22.60
C SER A 266 -16.39 -8.26 21.52
N ASN A 267 -16.41 -6.94 21.74
CA ASN A 267 -17.03 -5.94 20.85
C ASN A 267 -16.06 -4.93 20.26
N MET A 268 -14.76 -5.23 20.27
CA MET A 268 -13.75 -4.38 19.67
C MET A 268 -13.90 -4.37 18.15
N PHE A 269 -14.10 -3.19 17.57
CA PHE A 269 -14.06 -2.98 16.12
C PHE A 269 -12.62 -3.02 15.58
N LEU A 270 -11.65 -2.62 16.40
CA LEU A 270 -10.23 -2.66 16.06
C LEU A 270 -9.68 -4.04 16.39
N SER A 271 -9.57 -4.88 15.38
CA SER A 271 -8.96 -6.21 15.49
C SER A 271 -8.33 -6.61 14.17
N LEU A 272 -7.17 -7.26 14.23
CA LEU A 272 -6.56 -7.92 13.10
C LEU A 272 -7.15 -9.32 12.92
N LYS A 273 -7.17 -9.78 11.68
CA LYS A 273 -7.57 -11.14 11.30
C LYS A 273 -6.59 -11.68 10.27
N ASN A 274 -6.43 -12.99 10.23
CA ASN A 274 -5.71 -13.63 9.15
C ASN A 274 -6.55 -13.51 7.87
N GLU A 275 -6.08 -12.70 6.91
CA GLU A 275 -6.78 -12.51 5.64
C GLU A 275 -6.33 -13.55 4.62
N TRP A 276 -5.02 -13.82 4.57
CA TRP A 276 -4.45 -14.79 3.64
C TRP A 276 -3.10 -15.34 4.14
N LEU A 277 -2.82 -16.55 3.67
CA LEU A 277 -1.54 -17.22 3.83
C LEU A 277 -0.90 -17.35 2.45
N ALA A 278 0.37 -16.97 2.35
CA ALA A 278 1.16 -17.11 1.14
C ALA A 278 2.28 -18.13 1.35
N ASN A 279 2.61 -18.90 0.32
CA ASN A 279 3.75 -19.80 0.33
C ASN A 279 5.00 -19.18 -0.28
N SER A 280 4.87 -18.10 -1.05
CA SER A 280 5.99 -17.36 -1.62
C SER A 280 5.64 -15.90 -1.87
N GLY A 281 6.66 -15.02 -1.93
CA GLY A 281 6.47 -13.61 -2.19
C GLY A 281 7.76 -12.89 -2.56
N ILE A 282 7.65 -11.89 -3.44
CA ILE A 282 8.71 -10.96 -3.80
C ILE A 282 8.31 -9.54 -3.45
N PHE A 283 9.13 -8.86 -2.64
CA PHE A 283 8.90 -7.48 -2.19
C PHE A 283 9.96 -6.57 -2.79
N ILE A 284 9.53 -5.66 -3.67
CA ILE A 284 10.42 -4.82 -4.48
C ILE A 284 10.61 -3.46 -3.83
N ALA A 285 9.51 -2.85 -3.39
CA ALA A 285 9.50 -1.55 -2.73
C ALA A 285 8.22 -1.39 -1.90
N LYS A 286 8.12 -0.30 -1.15
CA LYS A 286 6.89 0.06 -0.43
C LYS A 286 5.69 0.04 -1.39
N LYS A 287 4.65 -0.71 -1.05
CA LYS A 287 3.45 -0.91 -1.87
C LYS A 287 3.70 -1.55 -3.25
N CYS A 288 4.85 -2.18 -3.46
CA CYS A 288 5.22 -2.85 -4.72
C CYS A 288 5.74 -4.26 -4.43
N TYR A 289 4.87 -5.26 -4.57
CA TYR A 289 5.18 -6.66 -4.27
C TYR A 289 4.26 -7.62 -5.03
N ALA A 290 4.64 -8.87 -5.10
CA ALA A 290 3.78 -9.97 -5.53
C ALA A 290 3.90 -11.14 -4.55
N ILE A 291 2.77 -11.77 -4.26
CA ILE A 291 2.68 -12.93 -3.37
C ILE A 291 1.80 -14.00 -4.00
N HIS A 292 2.15 -15.25 -3.76
CA HIS A 292 1.36 -16.39 -4.16
C HIS A 292 0.59 -16.91 -2.94
N ILE A 293 -0.68 -16.56 -2.85
CA ILE A 293 -1.54 -16.98 -1.75
C ILE A 293 -2.06 -18.40 -1.98
N VAL A 294 -2.13 -19.18 -0.91
CA VAL A 294 -2.62 -20.56 -0.89
C VAL A 294 -3.87 -20.76 -0.03
N PHE A 295 -4.11 -19.80 0.90
CA PHE A 295 -5.34 -19.76 1.68
C PHE A 295 -5.86 -18.32 1.77
N LYS A 296 -7.18 -18.19 1.74
CA LYS A 296 -7.90 -16.94 2.03
C LYS A 296 -8.90 -17.20 3.14
N GLU A 297 -8.69 -16.56 4.30
CA GLU A 297 -9.58 -16.71 5.48
C GLU A 297 -9.83 -18.17 5.93
N GLY A 298 -8.78 -19.01 5.83
CA GLY A 298 -8.86 -20.43 6.21
C GLY A 298 -9.37 -21.36 5.12
N ILE A 299 -9.75 -20.84 3.95
CA ILE A 299 -10.23 -21.63 2.80
C ILE A 299 -9.10 -21.76 1.77
N PRO A 300 -8.84 -22.95 1.21
CA PRO A 300 -7.87 -23.12 0.12
C PRO A 300 -8.19 -22.20 -1.06
N TYR A 301 -7.23 -21.38 -1.46
CA TYR A 301 -7.42 -20.40 -2.51
C TYR A 301 -6.10 -20.02 -3.15
N GLU A 302 -5.80 -20.62 -4.29
CA GLU A 302 -4.54 -20.38 -4.98
C GLU A 302 -4.65 -19.21 -5.95
N LYS A 303 -3.85 -18.15 -5.73
CA LYS A 303 -3.84 -16.97 -6.59
C LYS A 303 -2.58 -16.13 -6.44
N LEU A 304 -2.07 -15.63 -7.57
CA LEU A 304 -1.08 -14.57 -7.61
C LEU A 304 -1.72 -13.21 -7.28
N ILE A 305 -1.21 -12.53 -6.28
CA ILE A 305 -1.65 -11.17 -5.87
C ILE A 305 -0.50 -10.19 -6.11
N PRO A 306 -0.44 -9.52 -7.27
CA PRO A 306 0.48 -8.42 -7.52
C PRO A 306 -0.09 -7.10 -7.01
N LYS A 307 0.73 -6.30 -6.31
CA LYS A 307 0.44 -4.94 -5.83
C LYS A 307 1.49 -3.97 -6.35
N GLY A 308 1.06 -2.82 -6.88
CA GLY A 308 1.97 -1.76 -7.36
C GLY A 308 2.83 -2.11 -8.58
N ILE A 309 2.79 -3.36 -9.03
CA ILE A 309 3.57 -3.89 -10.16
C ILE A 309 2.90 -3.51 -11.49
N SER A 310 3.70 -3.44 -12.55
CA SER A 310 3.25 -3.09 -13.91
C SER A 310 2.13 -3.99 -14.43
N LEU A 311 2.08 -5.26 -14.04
CA LEU A 311 1.01 -6.20 -14.38
C LEU A 311 -0.40 -5.67 -14.07
N LYS A 312 -0.58 -4.93 -12.97
CA LYS A 312 -1.88 -4.37 -12.55
C LYS A 312 -2.16 -2.98 -13.13
N LYS A 313 -1.17 -2.30 -13.68
CA LYS A 313 -1.36 -0.94 -14.21
C LYS A 313 -2.23 -0.96 -15.46
N SER A 314 -3.14 -0.01 -15.55
CA SER A 314 -3.96 0.21 -16.75
C SER A 314 -3.14 0.67 -17.96
N SER A 315 -1.96 1.28 -17.70
CA SER A 315 -1.01 1.71 -18.72
C SER A 315 -0.16 0.57 -19.31
N THR A 316 -0.27 -0.66 -18.80
CA THR A 316 0.40 -1.83 -19.37
C THR A 316 -0.48 -2.45 -20.47
N PRO A 317 0.04 -2.61 -21.70
CA PRO A 317 -0.70 -3.27 -22.79
C PRO A 317 -1.20 -4.66 -22.39
N LYS A 318 -2.43 -4.98 -22.77
CA LYS A 318 -3.06 -6.25 -22.43
C LYS A 318 -2.26 -7.46 -22.94
N ALA A 319 -1.64 -7.35 -24.11
CA ALA A 319 -0.87 -8.40 -24.73
C ALA A 319 0.37 -8.82 -23.92
N LEU A 320 0.94 -7.90 -23.12
CA LEU A 320 2.14 -8.18 -22.32
C LEU A 320 1.85 -8.64 -20.88
N LYS A 321 0.59 -8.59 -20.45
CA LYS A 321 0.22 -9.04 -19.10
C LYS A 321 0.50 -10.53 -18.88
N PRO A 322 0.18 -11.46 -19.81
CA PRO A 322 0.50 -12.87 -19.64
C PRO A 322 2.01 -13.14 -19.50
N PHE A 323 2.85 -12.40 -20.25
CA PHE A 323 4.29 -12.49 -20.10
C PHE A 323 4.77 -12.08 -18.69
N LEU A 324 4.33 -10.90 -18.20
CA LEU A 324 4.70 -10.43 -16.86
C LEU A 324 4.18 -11.36 -15.76
N GLU A 325 3.02 -11.94 -15.93
CA GLU A 325 2.46 -12.93 -15.01
C GLU A 325 3.26 -14.22 -15.02
N ASN A 326 3.66 -14.70 -16.21
CA ASN A 326 4.52 -15.87 -16.36
C ASN A 326 5.89 -15.67 -15.69
N VAL A 327 6.53 -14.52 -15.89
CA VAL A 327 7.80 -14.18 -15.22
C VAL A 327 7.63 -14.20 -13.70
N LEU A 328 6.58 -13.58 -13.17
CA LEU A 328 6.31 -13.55 -11.73
C LEU A 328 6.04 -14.93 -11.14
N ASN A 329 5.23 -15.74 -11.81
CA ASN A 329 4.94 -17.10 -11.36
C ASN A 329 6.22 -17.94 -11.30
N ASN A 330 7.06 -17.88 -12.34
CA ASN A 330 8.32 -18.62 -12.35
C ASN A 330 9.29 -18.15 -11.25
N ILE A 331 9.34 -16.84 -10.96
CA ILE A 331 10.12 -16.30 -9.83
C ILE A 331 9.58 -16.84 -8.50
N LEU A 332 8.28 -16.84 -8.30
CA LEU A 332 7.63 -17.29 -7.07
C LEU A 332 7.66 -18.82 -6.91
N ASP A 333 7.82 -19.56 -8.02
CA ASP A 333 8.06 -21.00 -8.04
C ASP A 333 9.56 -21.34 -7.92
N PHE A 334 10.41 -20.36 -7.61
CA PHE A 334 11.87 -20.50 -7.40
C PHE A 334 12.63 -21.10 -8.60
N LYS A 335 12.16 -20.82 -9.83
CA LYS A 335 12.88 -21.18 -11.05
C LYS A 335 14.22 -20.46 -11.14
N SER A 336 15.18 -21.10 -11.81
CA SER A 336 16.52 -20.55 -11.98
C SER A 336 16.52 -19.27 -12.81
N LYS A 337 17.57 -18.45 -12.62
CA LYS A 337 17.78 -17.24 -13.42
C LYS A 337 17.80 -17.56 -14.91
N GLU A 338 18.46 -18.66 -15.30
CA GLU A 338 18.62 -19.10 -16.68
C GLU A 338 17.28 -19.44 -17.35
N GLU A 339 16.34 -20.02 -16.59
CA GLU A 339 14.98 -20.30 -17.08
C GLU A 339 14.23 -19.01 -17.35
N ILE A 340 14.36 -18.03 -16.44
CA ILE A 340 13.69 -16.73 -16.56
C ILE A 340 14.33 -15.88 -17.66
N ASP A 341 15.66 -15.92 -17.81
CA ASP A 341 16.38 -15.26 -18.90
C ASP A 341 15.88 -15.74 -20.29
N LYS A 342 15.62 -17.05 -20.45
CA LYS A 342 15.04 -17.61 -21.68
C LYS A 342 13.67 -17.01 -21.99
N ILE A 343 12.77 -16.97 -21.00
CA ILE A 343 11.43 -16.38 -21.14
C ILE A 343 11.55 -14.90 -21.57
N LEU A 344 12.48 -14.16 -20.95
CA LEU A 344 12.71 -12.75 -21.26
C LEU A 344 13.21 -12.54 -22.70
N ILE A 345 14.21 -13.32 -23.13
CA ILE A 345 14.79 -13.24 -24.48
C ILE A 345 13.74 -13.59 -25.55
N GLU A 346 12.96 -14.64 -25.32
CA GLU A 346 11.85 -15.03 -26.21
C GLU A 346 10.84 -13.90 -26.38
N GLU A 347 10.45 -13.24 -25.29
CA GLU A 347 9.48 -12.15 -25.35
C GLU A 347 10.04 -10.90 -26.04
N CYS A 348 11.32 -10.60 -25.85
CA CYS A 348 11.99 -9.53 -26.59
C CYS A 348 11.95 -9.76 -28.11
N ASN A 349 12.11 -11.02 -28.55
CA ASN A 349 12.00 -11.40 -29.95
C ASN A 349 10.55 -11.31 -30.46
N LYS A 350 9.56 -11.73 -29.67
CA LYS A 350 8.14 -11.60 -30.03
C LYS A 350 7.73 -10.15 -30.17
N LEU A 351 8.24 -9.24 -29.33
CA LEU A 351 7.91 -7.82 -29.41
C LEU A 351 8.20 -7.22 -30.79
N LYS A 352 9.32 -7.63 -31.41
CA LYS A 352 9.73 -7.10 -32.73
C LYS A 352 9.04 -7.80 -33.90
N ASN A 353 8.72 -9.10 -33.76
CA ASN A 353 8.40 -9.94 -34.90
C ASN A 353 6.95 -10.46 -34.92
N VAL A 354 6.24 -10.42 -33.80
CA VAL A 354 4.93 -11.09 -33.67
C VAL A 354 3.82 -10.10 -33.31
N TYR A 355 4.08 -9.14 -32.41
CA TYR A 355 3.04 -8.23 -31.97
C TYR A 355 2.71 -7.15 -32.99
N LYS A 356 1.42 -6.87 -33.18
CA LYS A 356 0.94 -5.71 -33.94
C LYS A 356 1.20 -4.42 -33.14
N PHE A 357 1.32 -3.28 -33.82
CA PHE A 357 1.58 -1.99 -33.19
C PHE A 357 0.51 -1.63 -32.13
N LYS A 358 -0.76 -1.88 -32.40
CA LYS A 358 -1.86 -1.68 -31.47
C LYS A 358 -1.69 -2.48 -30.18
N ASP A 359 -1.15 -3.70 -30.25
CA ASP A 359 -1.04 -4.61 -29.10
C ASP A 359 0.07 -4.18 -28.12
N ILE A 360 1.13 -3.55 -28.66
CA ILE A 360 2.25 -3.06 -27.85
C ILE A 360 2.12 -1.58 -27.48
N ALA A 361 1.26 -0.82 -28.12
CA ALA A 361 1.03 0.58 -27.84
C ALA A 361 0.52 0.78 -26.40
N LEU A 362 1.08 1.78 -25.70
CA LEU A 362 0.85 2.06 -24.30
C LEU A 362 -0.50 2.76 -24.09
N PRO A 363 -1.47 2.13 -23.39
CA PRO A 363 -2.76 2.74 -23.15
C PRO A 363 -2.65 3.84 -22.08
N ILE A 364 -3.35 4.95 -22.32
CA ILE A 364 -3.44 6.08 -21.41
C ILE A 364 -4.76 6.83 -21.62
N SER A 365 -5.20 7.58 -20.61
CA SER A 365 -6.32 8.50 -20.74
C SER A 365 -5.81 9.91 -20.96
N VAL A 366 -6.43 10.60 -21.91
CA VAL A 366 -6.27 12.03 -22.16
C VAL A 366 -7.48 12.74 -21.56
N ASN A 367 -7.22 13.76 -20.74
CA ASN A 367 -8.26 14.68 -20.29
C ASN A 367 -8.38 15.80 -21.34
N ASP A 368 -8.79 16.99 -21.00
CA ASP A 368 -8.79 18.11 -21.93
C ASP A 368 -7.36 18.43 -22.42
N ILE A 369 -7.11 18.26 -23.71
CA ILE A 369 -5.76 18.37 -24.31
C ILE A 369 -5.18 19.79 -24.17
N GLU A 370 -6.03 20.81 -24.13
CA GLU A 370 -5.62 22.21 -24.01
C GLU A 370 -5.32 22.62 -22.55
N SER A 371 -5.76 21.83 -21.59
CA SER A 371 -5.53 22.11 -20.16
C SER A 371 -4.09 21.84 -19.68
N TYR A 372 -3.28 21.14 -20.48
CA TYR A 372 -1.93 20.76 -20.11
C TYR A 372 -0.94 21.91 -20.30
N LYS A 373 -0.43 22.48 -19.21
CA LYS A 373 0.64 23.50 -19.22
C LYS A 373 1.97 22.93 -19.72
N ASN A 374 2.34 21.73 -19.24
CA ASN A 374 3.45 20.94 -19.75
C ASN A 374 2.88 19.86 -20.68
N LEU A 375 3.54 19.59 -21.79
CA LEU A 375 3.10 18.60 -22.76
C LEU A 375 3.74 17.22 -22.48
N PRO A 376 3.09 16.35 -21.69
CA PRO A 376 3.53 14.97 -21.55
C PRO A 376 3.63 14.29 -22.90
N ILE A 377 4.42 13.22 -22.99
CA ILE A 377 4.73 12.55 -24.25
C ILE A 377 3.46 12.12 -25.03
N HIS A 378 2.46 11.59 -24.34
CA HIS A 378 1.20 11.17 -24.95
C HIS A 378 0.35 12.36 -25.46
N ILE A 379 0.44 13.52 -24.82
CA ILE A 379 -0.24 14.74 -25.28
C ILE A 379 0.46 15.31 -26.53
N ARG A 380 1.80 15.26 -26.56
CA ARG A 380 2.53 15.60 -27.80
C ARG A 380 2.09 14.71 -28.96
N GLY A 381 2.03 13.40 -28.72
CA GLY A 381 1.54 12.43 -29.71
C GLY A 381 0.10 12.69 -30.14
N ALA A 382 -0.78 13.13 -29.24
CA ALA A 382 -2.17 13.48 -29.57
C ALA A 382 -2.27 14.77 -30.40
N LYS A 383 -1.43 15.76 -30.12
CA LYS A 383 -1.35 16.98 -30.96
C LYS A 383 -0.88 16.67 -32.38
N ILE A 384 0.09 15.75 -32.54
CA ILE A 384 0.51 15.27 -33.86
C ILE A 384 -0.65 14.59 -34.60
N TRP A 385 -1.34 13.69 -33.92
CA TRP A 385 -2.51 13.04 -34.50
C TRP A 385 -3.53 14.08 -35.00
N ASN A 386 -3.88 15.03 -34.15
CA ASN A 386 -4.87 16.06 -34.48
C ASN A 386 -4.47 16.99 -35.63
N SER A 387 -3.16 17.28 -35.75
CA SER A 387 -2.66 18.22 -36.77
C SER A 387 -2.44 17.58 -38.14
N HIS A 388 -2.06 16.29 -38.18
CA HIS A 388 -1.58 15.65 -39.40
C HIS A 388 -2.42 14.46 -39.87
N PHE A 389 -3.15 13.80 -38.96
CA PHE A 389 -3.86 12.56 -39.28
C PHE A 389 -5.38 12.65 -39.08
N ALA A 390 -5.84 13.48 -38.16
CA ALA A 390 -7.28 13.69 -37.90
C ALA A 390 -7.87 14.69 -38.87
N GLN A 391 -7.77 14.41 -40.19
CA GLN A 391 -8.38 15.22 -41.22
C GLN A 391 -9.66 14.53 -41.74
N SER A 392 -10.74 15.29 -41.96
CA SER A 392 -12.08 14.97 -42.50
C SER A 392 -12.75 13.66 -42.01
N ASP A 393 -12.04 12.52 -41.97
CA ASP A 393 -12.62 11.20 -41.72
C ASP A 393 -12.18 10.53 -40.41
N PHE A 394 -11.28 11.16 -39.68
CA PHE A 394 -10.75 10.62 -38.43
C PHE A 394 -11.03 11.53 -37.23
N ASP A 395 -11.40 10.91 -36.10
CA ASP A 395 -11.74 11.63 -34.89
C ASP A 395 -10.51 12.33 -34.26
N LYS A 396 -10.70 13.60 -33.88
CA LYS A 396 -9.71 14.32 -33.08
C LYS A 396 -9.69 13.81 -31.66
N ILE A 397 -8.51 13.76 -31.09
CA ILE A 397 -8.30 13.45 -29.65
C ILE A 397 -8.44 14.75 -28.88
N ASN A 398 -9.52 14.92 -28.13
CA ASN A 398 -9.69 15.99 -27.15
C ASN A 398 -9.68 15.41 -25.73
N THR A 399 -10.45 14.33 -25.50
CA THR A 399 -10.56 13.57 -24.26
C THR A 399 -10.72 12.09 -24.58
N GLY A 400 -10.49 11.23 -23.59
CA GLY A 400 -10.79 9.81 -23.70
C GLY A 400 -9.57 8.89 -23.63
N LYS A 401 -9.79 7.62 -23.96
CA LYS A 401 -8.73 6.60 -23.96
C LYS A 401 -8.03 6.57 -25.30
N VAL A 402 -6.71 6.65 -25.25
CA VAL A 402 -5.84 6.52 -26.41
C VAL A 402 -4.74 5.52 -26.12
N LYS A 403 -4.04 5.10 -27.15
CA LYS A 403 -2.77 4.38 -27.01
C LYS A 403 -1.68 5.16 -27.71
N TYR A 404 -0.48 5.19 -27.15
CA TYR A 404 0.66 5.85 -27.79
C TYR A 404 1.81 4.86 -28.03
N ILE A 405 2.58 5.14 -29.09
CA ILE A 405 3.73 4.34 -29.49
C ILE A 405 4.91 5.27 -29.82
N TYR A 406 6.12 4.83 -29.50
CA TYR A 406 7.33 5.56 -29.87
C TYR A 406 7.66 5.31 -31.34
N VAL A 407 8.00 6.39 -32.05
CA VAL A 407 8.30 6.40 -33.48
C VAL A 407 9.79 6.64 -33.66
N LYS A 408 10.46 5.82 -34.48
CA LYS A 408 11.85 6.00 -34.84
C LYS A 408 11.99 7.02 -35.95
N ARG A 409 11.15 6.88 -36.95
CA ARG A 409 11.02 7.83 -38.07
C ARG A 409 9.62 7.76 -38.70
N TRP A 410 9.25 8.86 -39.34
CA TRP A 410 8.07 8.94 -40.16
C TRP A 410 8.38 8.47 -41.57
N LYS A 411 7.54 7.63 -42.16
CA LYS A 411 7.55 7.32 -43.59
C LYS A 411 6.96 8.49 -44.35
N ASP A 412 7.06 8.51 -45.67
CA ASP A 412 6.49 9.55 -46.57
C ASP A 412 7.08 10.98 -46.36
N ASN A 413 8.35 11.11 -45.94
CA ASN A 413 9.02 12.40 -45.74
C ASN A 413 8.27 13.44 -44.91
N LEU A 414 7.38 13.00 -44.04
CA LEU A 414 6.70 13.87 -43.06
C LEU A 414 7.71 14.51 -42.13
N LYS A 415 8.02 15.78 -42.39
CA LYS A 415 8.87 16.60 -41.49
C LYS A 415 7.99 17.13 -40.37
N LEU A 416 7.77 16.31 -39.34
CA LEU A 416 7.13 16.77 -38.12
C LEU A 416 8.21 17.41 -37.23
N ASN A 417 8.21 18.73 -37.17
CA ASN A 417 9.08 19.46 -36.26
C ASN A 417 8.64 19.20 -34.80
N MET A 418 9.47 18.45 -34.06
CA MET A 418 9.20 18.17 -32.66
C MET A 418 10.49 18.24 -31.87
N ASP A 419 10.44 19.01 -30.79
CA ASP A 419 11.45 18.97 -29.76
C ASP A 419 11.29 17.68 -28.93
N GLY A 420 12.28 16.80 -28.98
CA GLY A 420 12.37 15.62 -28.14
C GLY A 420 12.00 14.30 -28.84
N GLU A 421 11.49 13.33 -28.06
CA GLU A 421 11.19 11.99 -28.53
C GLU A 421 9.99 11.96 -29.48
N TYR A 422 10.13 11.26 -30.60
CA TYR A 422 9.03 11.04 -31.54
C TYR A 422 8.02 10.06 -30.98
N VAL A 423 6.75 10.44 -31.00
CA VAL A 423 5.65 9.64 -30.47
C VAL A 423 4.36 9.97 -31.22
N ILE A 424 3.48 9.00 -31.37
CA ILE A 424 2.12 9.24 -31.82
C ILE A 424 1.12 8.62 -30.85
N SER A 425 0.06 9.35 -30.52
CA SER A 425 -1.11 8.85 -29.82
C SER A 425 -2.24 8.64 -30.81
N VAL A 426 -2.88 7.50 -30.75
CA VAL A 426 -3.93 7.07 -31.68
C VAL A 426 -5.16 6.67 -30.87
N PRO A 427 -6.38 7.07 -31.25
CA PRO A 427 -7.59 6.54 -30.62
C PRO A 427 -7.63 5.01 -30.73
N ASP A 428 -8.17 4.32 -29.69
CA ASP A 428 -8.13 2.85 -29.60
C ASP A 428 -9.14 2.16 -30.51
N GLN A 429 -9.06 2.43 -31.82
CA GLN A 429 -9.88 1.81 -32.87
C GLN A 429 -8.98 1.19 -33.94
N ASP A 430 -9.37 -0.01 -34.44
CA ASP A 430 -8.55 -0.76 -35.41
C ASP A 430 -8.25 -0.01 -36.69
N LYS A 431 -9.26 0.69 -37.23
CA LYS A 431 -9.11 1.45 -38.48
C LYS A 431 -8.00 2.50 -38.47
N TYR A 432 -7.77 3.13 -37.30
CA TYR A 432 -6.73 4.15 -37.15
C TYR A 432 -5.33 3.52 -37.02
N TRP A 433 -5.25 2.38 -36.34
CA TRP A 433 -3.99 1.65 -36.22
C TRP A 433 -3.54 1.06 -37.56
N MET A 434 -4.43 0.47 -38.33
CA MET A 434 -4.12 0.00 -39.69
C MET A 434 -3.61 1.14 -40.59
N TYR A 435 -4.18 2.32 -40.48
CA TYR A 435 -3.73 3.49 -41.25
C TYR A 435 -2.33 3.97 -40.83
N ILE A 436 -2.04 3.97 -39.52
CA ILE A 436 -0.75 4.46 -38.97
C ILE A 436 0.39 3.49 -39.23
N GLU A 437 0.16 2.18 -39.29
CA GLU A 437 1.19 1.17 -39.54
C GLU A 437 1.99 1.44 -40.80
N ASP A 438 1.35 1.95 -41.84
CA ASP A 438 2.02 2.29 -43.09
C ASP A 438 2.77 3.63 -43.07
N LYS A 439 2.56 4.47 -42.04
CA LYS A 439 3.10 5.82 -41.92
C LYS A 439 4.29 5.97 -40.99
N ILE A 440 4.53 5.00 -40.14
CA ILE A 440 5.60 5.05 -39.12
C ILE A 440 6.55 3.86 -39.17
N GLU A 441 7.77 4.09 -38.69
CA GLU A 441 8.67 3.04 -38.23
C GLU A 441 8.75 3.12 -36.70
N VAL A 442 8.41 2.02 -36.03
CA VAL A 442 8.38 1.96 -34.57
C VAL A 442 9.79 1.98 -33.99
N ASP A 443 9.99 2.75 -32.92
CA ASP A 443 11.19 2.70 -32.10
C ASP A 443 11.13 1.50 -31.15
N TYR A 444 11.46 0.35 -31.67
CA TYR A 444 11.41 -0.90 -30.89
C TYR A 444 12.37 -0.91 -29.70
N ASP A 445 13.46 -0.14 -29.73
CA ASP A 445 14.40 -0.10 -28.61
C ASP A 445 13.78 0.64 -27.42
N LYS A 446 13.10 1.75 -27.68
CA LYS A 446 12.31 2.44 -26.64
C LYS A 446 11.09 1.64 -26.18
N MET A 447 10.41 0.97 -27.10
CA MET A 447 9.28 0.10 -26.74
C MET A 447 9.74 -1.07 -25.88
N LEU A 448 10.85 -1.72 -26.21
CA LEU A 448 11.46 -2.79 -25.43
C LEU A 448 11.81 -2.33 -24.01
N ASP A 449 12.49 -1.17 -23.90
CA ASP A 449 12.84 -0.56 -22.60
C ASP A 449 11.60 -0.34 -21.73
N ARG A 450 10.55 0.25 -22.30
CA ARG A 450 9.34 0.64 -21.55
C ARG A 450 8.45 -0.56 -21.18
N LEU A 451 8.36 -1.54 -22.04
CA LEU A 451 7.38 -2.62 -21.93
C LEU A 451 7.91 -3.86 -21.25
N ILE A 452 9.20 -4.16 -21.44
CA ILE A 452 9.83 -5.38 -20.96
C ILE A 452 10.94 -5.06 -19.96
N ILE A 453 11.96 -4.30 -20.37
CA ILE A 453 13.15 -4.11 -19.55
C ILE A 453 12.83 -3.43 -18.22
N LYS A 454 12.19 -2.26 -18.22
CA LYS A 454 11.85 -1.53 -17.00
C LYS A 454 10.94 -2.31 -16.03
N PRO A 455 9.85 -2.96 -16.47
CA PRO A 455 9.06 -3.80 -15.60
C PRO A 455 9.82 -4.97 -14.97
N VAL A 456 10.68 -5.65 -15.76
CA VAL A 456 11.40 -6.85 -15.33
C VAL A 456 12.65 -6.49 -14.51
N SER A 457 13.35 -5.39 -14.84
CA SER A 457 14.55 -4.95 -14.10
C SER A 457 14.29 -4.76 -12.60
N ALA A 458 13.06 -4.36 -12.23
CA ALA A 458 12.67 -4.26 -10.83
C ALA A 458 12.70 -5.62 -10.11
N PHE A 459 12.31 -6.71 -10.78
CA PHE A 459 12.36 -8.07 -10.23
C PHE A 459 13.81 -8.58 -10.16
N TYR A 460 14.60 -8.36 -11.23
CA TYR A 460 15.99 -8.75 -11.28
C TYR A 460 16.83 -8.04 -10.21
N SER A 461 16.64 -6.73 -10.04
CA SER A 461 17.28 -5.98 -8.96
C SER A 461 16.87 -6.50 -7.59
N ALA A 462 15.60 -6.85 -7.43
CA ALA A 462 15.07 -7.43 -6.21
C ALA A 462 15.72 -8.78 -5.87
N LEU A 463 16.13 -9.55 -6.85
CA LEU A 463 16.80 -10.86 -6.69
C LEU A 463 18.32 -10.76 -6.74
N ASN A 464 18.90 -9.57 -6.85
CA ASN A 464 20.33 -9.34 -7.12
C ASN A 464 20.80 -10.04 -8.40
N TRP A 465 19.94 -10.12 -9.40
CA TRP A 465 20.28 -10.67 -10.71
C TRP A 465 20.62 -9.55 -11.69
N GLU A 466 21.53 -9.84 -12.60
CA GLU A 466 21.82 -9.00 -13.76
C GLU A 466 20.97 -9.44 -14.94
N LEU A 467 20.48 -8.47 -15.73
CA LEU A 467 19.76 -8.78 -16.97
C LEU A 467 20.70 -9.45 -17.98
N PRO A 468 20.19 -10.39 -18.82
CA PRO A 468 21.02 -11.08 -19.81
C PRO A 468 21.60 -10.10 -20.84
N ASN A 469 22.87 -10.30 -21.21
CA ASN A 469 23.57 -9.46 -22.18
C ASN A 469 22.85 -9.38 -23.54
N ALA A 470 22.17 -10.44 -23.95
CA ALA A 470 21.38 -10.47 -25.19
C ALA A 470 20.25 -9.41 -25.22
N VAL A 471 19.80 -8.95 -24.06
CA VAL A 471 18.75 -7.92 -23.92
C VAL A 471 19.37 -6.54 -23.75
N THR A 472 20.56 -6.45 -23.16
CA THR A 472 21.22 -5.17 -22.80
C THR A 472 22.14 -4.63 -23.91
N SER A 473 22.74 -5.50 -24.73
CA SER A 473 23.68 -5.12 -25.77
C SER A 473 23.12 -4.23 -26.89
N ASN A 474 21.79 -4.18 -27.02
CA ASN A 474 21.11 -3.28 -27.97
C ASN A 474 20.74 -1.91 -27.40
N ASN A 475 21.03 -1.64 -26.11
CA ASN A 475 20.54 -0.45 -25.38
C ASN A 475 21.65 0.24 -24.56
N THR A 476 22.83 0.52 -25.14
CA THR A 476 23.99 1.07 -24.44
C THR A 476 23.82 2.50 -23.88
N GLY A 477 22.71 3.17 -24.12
CA GLY A 477 22.51 4.57 -23.71
C GLY A 477 21.77 4.81 -22.37
N VAL A 478 20.99 3.87 -21.87
CA VAL A 478 20.06 4.11 -20.74
C VAL A 478 20.45 3.37 -19.46
N PHE A 479 21.34 2.40 -19.55
CA PHE A 479 21.65 1.46 -18.45
C PHE A 479 22.46 2.07 -17.30
N ASN A 480 23.23 3.12 -17.52
CA ASN A 480 24.12 3.70 -16.49
C ASN A 480 23.39 4.53 -15.41
N ILE A 481 22.11 4.84 -15.57
CA ILE A 481 21.37 5.69 -14.62
C ILE A 481 20.78 4.87 -13.47
N PHE A 482 20.49 3.57 -13.67
CA PHE A 482 19.81 2.74 -12.66
C PHE A 482 20.75 1.94 -11.75
N MET A 483 22.02 1.74 -12.12
CA MET A 483 22.99 1.01 -11.29
C MET A 483 23.49 1.82 -10.06
N ASN A 484 23.22 3.12 -9.99
CA ASN A 484 23.66 3.98 -8.88
C ASN A 484 22.69 4.14 -7.72
N THR A 485 21.50 3.56 -7.79
CA THR A 485 20.60 3.48 -6.64
C THR A 485 20.76 2.12 -5.97
N LYS A 486 21.60 2.06 -4.92
CA LYS A 486 21.63 0.89 -4.04
C LYS A 486 20.21 0.63 -3.54
N PRO A 487 19.64 -0.56 -3.74
CA PRO A 487 18.35 -0.90 -3.14
C PRO A 487 18.52 -0.88 -1.63
N SER A 488 17.78 -0.01 -0.96
CA SER A 488 17.79 0.13 0.50
C SER A 488 16.97 -0.95 1.22
N LEU A 489 16.50 -1.96 0.51
CA LEU A 489 15.68 -3.04 1.08
C LEU A 489 16.38 -4.39 0.90
N LYS A 490 16.68 -5.04 2.04
CA LYS A 490 17.05 -6.44 2.06
C LYS A 490 15.85 -7.27 1.60
N ILE A 491 16.02 -7.98 0.49
CA ILE A 491 15.01 -8.88 -0.05
C ILE A 491 15.00 -10.13 0.79
N LYS A 492 13.82 -10.49 1.28
CA LYS A 492 13.55 -11.82 1.80
C LYS A 492 12.59 -12.51 0.83
N LEU A 493 13.04 -13.57 0.21
CA LEU A 493 12.14 -14.58 -0.33
C LEU A 493 11.48 -15.25 0.88
N ILE A 494 10.17 -15.27 0.91
CA ILE A 494 9.39 -15.90 1.97
C ILE A 494 9.23 -17.39 1.64
#